data_f76138fc7ad95ea4de8ffd1e96ff4fd3
#
_entry.id   f76138fc7ad95ea4de8ffd1e96ff4fd3
#
_cell.length_a   1.000
_cell.length_b   1.000
_cell.length_c   1.000
_cell.angle_alpha   90.00
_cell.angle_beta   90.00
_cell.angle_gamma   90.00
#
_symmetry.space_group_name_H-M   'P 1'
#
loop_
_entity.id
_entity.type
_entity.pdbx_description
1 polymer ?
#
loop_
_entity_poly.entity_id
_entity_poly.type
_entity_poly.pdbx_seq_one_letter_code
_entity_poly.pdbx_strand_id
1 'polypeptide(L)'
;MNTSKIKNAVSLRFKVWEYFMFFTAVVFIMLWFFQIVFLENFYEKMKISDVKLSAKKIVDEYGDDDYGRTLTTIAISNDLCIEIVDKYGRVIYTKDTLGKSCLIHSPDSMKGEFLNKLKESGKKEIYFKEYNSAISNDMLVFAVVIGSADSPEGYVLINTPLVPVGSTASIIKRQLLIITIYLIILSIV
;
A
#
# COMPACT_ATOMS: atom_id res chain seq x y z
N MET A 1 -46.89 8.56 -49.35
CA MET A 1 -45.49 9.08 -49.35
C MET A 1 -44.89 8.90 -47.95
N ASN A 2 -44.16 7.86 -47.82
CA ASN A 2 -42.98 7.57 -46.96
C ASN A 2 -43.05 7.73 -45.41
N THR A 3 -43.95 7.02 -44.77
CA THR A 3 -43.88 6.72 -43.34
C THR A 3 -42.82 5.64 -43.01
N SER A 4 -42.48 4.76 -43.96
CA SER A 4 -41.46 3.73 -43.79
C SER A 4 -40.02 4.25 -43.70
N LYS A 5 -39.66 5.32 -44.44
CA LYS A 5 -38.35 5.93 -44.37
C LYS A 5 -38.06 6.67 -43.07
N ILE A 6 -39.08 7.26 -42.46
CA ILE A 6 -38.94 7.96 -41.16
C ILE A 6 -38.73 6.94 -40.04
N LYS A 7 -39.43 5.80 -40.04
CA LYS A 7 -39.30 4.74 -39.06
C LYS A 7 -37.89 4.11 -39.07
N ASN A 8 -37.31 3.93 -40.27
CA ASN A 8 -35.96 3.41 -40.43
C ASN A 8 -34.86 4.39 -39.98
N ALA A 9 -35.07 5.71 -40.19
CA ALA A 9 -34.13 6.73 -39.75
C ALA A 9 -34.08 6.89 -38.23
N VAL A 10 -35.23 6.82 -37.58
CA VAL A 10 -35.35 6.80 -36.09
C VAL A 10 -34.74 5.54 -35.53
N SER A 11 -34.96 4.37 -36.15
CA SER A 11 -34.37 3.09 -35.76
C SER A 11 -32.84 3.08 -35.89
N LEU A 12 -32.29 3.74 -36.92
CA LEU A 12 -30.83 3.83 -37.12
C LEU A 12 -30.15 4.70 -36.06
N ARG A 13 -30.72 5.89 -35.79
CA ARG A 13 -30.23 6.79 -34.75
C ARG A 13 -30.28 6.13 -33.36
N PHE A 14 -31.37 5.45 -33.07
CA PHE A 14 -31.54 4.74 -31.81
C PHE A 14 -30.51 3.60 -31.64
N LYS A 15 -30.25 2.82 -32.70
CA LYS A 15 -29.22 1.77 -32.68
C LYS A 15 -27.81 2.34 -32.49
N VAL A 16 -27.47 3.42 -33.16
CA VAL A 16 -26.17 4.09 -32.99
C VAL A 16 -26.02 4.60 -31.55
N TRP A 17 -27.07 5.18 -30.98
CA TRP A 17 -27.10 5.65 -29.60
C TRP A 17 -26.94 4.49 -28.60
N GLU A 18 -27.63 3.36 -28.82
CA GLU A 18 -27.53 2.15 -28.02
C GLU A 18 -26.09 1.56 -28.02
N TYR A 19 -25.45 1.47 -29.19
CA TYR A 19 -24.06 1.04 -29.27
C TYR A 19 -23.11 1.98 -28.58
N PHE A 20 -23.32 3.28 -28.69
CA PHE A 20 -22.51 4.28 -28.02
C PHE A 20 -22.63 4.18 -26.49
N MET A 21 -23.85 4.02 -26.00
CA MET A 21 -24.12 3.83 -24.57
C MET A 21 -23.48 2.54 -24.05
N PHE A 22 -23.60 1.46 -24.79
CA PHE A 22 -22.97 0.18 -24.42
C PHE A 22 -21.44 0.32 -24.39
N PHE A 23 -20.85 0.92 -25.40
CA PHE A 23 -19.40 1.16 -25.45
C PHE A 23 -18.95 2.02 -24.27
N THR A 24 -19.63 3.09 -23.98
CA THR A 24 -19.35 3.98 -22.84
C THR A 24 -19.43 3.23 -21.52
N ALA A 25 -20.46 2.40 -21.32
CA ALA A 25 -20.61 1.58 -20.13
C ALA A 25 -19.44 0.59 -19.96
N VAL A 26 -19.02 -0.08 -21.04
CA VAL A 26 -17.87 -1.00 -21.01
C VAL A 26 -16.58 -0.27 -20.64
N VAL A 27 -16.35 0.92 -21.19
CA VAL A 27 -15.16 1.74 -20.87
C VAL A 27 -15.18 2.11 -19.38
N PHE A 28 -16.32 2.53 -18.84
CA PHE A 28 -16.43 2.86 -17.41
C PHE A 28 -16.21 1.65 -16.50
N ILE A 29 -16.75 0.50 -16.84
CA ILE A 29 -16.52 -0.74 -16.08
C ILE A 29 -15.04 -1.09 -16.09
N MET A 30 -14.37 -0.99 -17.24
CA MET A 30 -12.93 -1.21 -17.35
C MET A 30 -12.14 -0.22 -16.50
N LEU A 31 -12.43 1.07 -16.56
CA LEU A 31 -11.76 2.09 -15.75
C LEU A 31 -11.96 1.82 -14.25
N TRP A 32 -13.18 1.47 -13.84
CA TRP A 32 -13.51 1.14 -12.46
C TRP A 32 -12.73 -0.09 -11.96
N PHE A 33 -12.67 -1.13 -12.78
CA PHE A 33 -11.91 -2.33 -12.48
C PHE A 33 -10.41 -2.04 -12.34
N PHE A 34 -9.83 -1.30 -13.30
CA PHE A 34 -8.42 -0.93 -13.25
C PHE A 34 -8.09 -0.07 -12.03
N GLN A 35 -8.92 0.91 -11.69
CA GLN A 35 -8.65 1.83 -10.58
C GLN A 35 -8.82 1.18 -9.20
N ILE A 36 -9.74 0.23 -9.03
CA ILE A 36 -9.98 -0.38 -7.72
C ILE A 36 -9.04 -1.56 -7.49
N VAL A 37 -8.98 -2.49 -8.44
CA VAL A 37 -8.23 -3.75 -8.26
C VAL A 37 -6.74 -3.56 -8.50
N PHE A 38 -6.39 -2.78 -9.54
CA PHE A 38 -4.99 -2.60 -9.92
C PHE A 38 -4.25 -1.65 -8.98
N LEU A 39 -4.89 -0.59 -8.51
CA LEU A 39 -4.25 0.40 -7.65
C LEU A 39 -3.85 -0.19 -6.30
N GLU A 40 -4.70 -0.98 -5.67
CA GLU A 40 -4.39 -1.60 -4.36
C GLU A 40 -3.21 -2.57 -4.48
N ASN A 41 -3.25 -3.48 -5.46
CA ASN A 41 -2.17 -4.45 -5.69
C ASN A 41 -0.85 -3.80 -6.11
N PHE A 42 -0.93 -2.74 -6.92
CA PHE A 42 0.26 -2.01 -7.37
C PHE A 42 0.90 -1.25 -6.22
N TYR A 43 0.09 -0.55 -5.41
CA TYR A 43 0.56 0.19 -4.24
C TYR A 43 1.23 -0.72 -3.22
N GLU A 44 0.64 -1.87 -2.93
CA GLU A 44 1.22 -2.86 -2.02
C GLU A 44 2.60 -3.32 -2.48
N LYS A 45 2.73 -3.74 -3.76
CA LYS A 45 4.01 -4.19 -4.32
C LYS A 45 5.05 -3.08 -4.29
N MET A 46 4.66 -1.86 -4.64
CA MET A 46 5.54 -0.70 -4.58
C MET A 46 6.00 -0.44 -3.14
N LYS A 47 5.08 -0.46 -2.17
CA LYS A 47 5.42 -0.23 -0.75
C LYS A 47 6.36 -1.29 -0.19
N ILE A 48 6.15 -2.57 -0.52
CA ILE A 48 7.07 -3.66 -0.14
C ILE A 48 8.46 -3.41 -0.74
N SER A 49 8.55 -3.00 -2.01
CA SER A 49 9.82 -2.68 -2.66
C SER A 49 10.53 -1.50 -2.00
N ASP A 50 9.81 -0.43 -1.67
CA ASP A 50 10.36 0.76 -1.02
C ASP A 50 10.87 0.47 0.39
N VAL A 51 10.12 -0.35 1.15
CA VAL A 51 10.55 -0.80 2.48
C VAL A 51 11.78 -1.67 2.39
N LYS A 52 11.86 -2.56 1.41
CA LYS A 52 13.06 -3.40 1.17
C LYS A 52 14.29 -2.55 0.83
N LEU A 53 14.15 -1.54 -0.02
CA LEU A 53 15.23 -0.61 -0.34
C LEU A 53 15.68 0.19 0.89
N SER A 54 14.71 0.67 1.69
CA SER A 54 14.97 1.35 2.95
C SER A 54 15.69 0.45 3.95
N ALA A 55 15.23 -0.79 4.11
CA ALA A 55 15.87 -1.79 4.99
C ALA A 55 17.30 -2.09 4.56
N LYS A 56 17.53 -2.25 3.25
CA LYS A 56 18.89 -2.46 2.71
C LYS A 56 19.80 -1.30 3.07
N LYS A 57 19.36 -0.05 2.84
CA LYS A 57 20.14 1.14 3.17
C LYS A 57 20.45 1.22 4.68
N ILE A 58 19.48 0.91 5.53
CA ILE A 58 19.65 0.87 6.98
C ILE A 58 20.70 -0.16 7.40
N VAL A 59 20.70 -1.34 6.78
CA VAL A 59 21.68 -2.40 7.07
C VAL A 59 23.06 -2.05 6.53
N ASP A 60 23.15 -1.49 5.31
CA ASP A 60 24.41 -1.14 4.66
C ASP A 60 25.16 -0.01 5.38
N GLU A 61 24.44 0.95 5.97
CA GLU A 61 25.00 2.10 6.71
C GLU A 61 25.11 1.83 8.23
N TYR A 62 24.83 0.59 8.69
CA TYR A 62 24.87 0.26 10.11
C TYR A 62 26.29 0.44 10.69
N GLY A 63 26.37 1.28 11.73
CA GLY A 63 27.62 1.59 12.42
C GLY A 63 28.35 2.86 11.92
N ASP A 64 27.79 3.55 10.91
CA ASP A 64 28.34 4.83 10.45
C ASP A 64 28.09 5.96 11.47
N ASP A 65 28.96 6.97 11.48
CA ASP A 65 28.88 8.09 12.42
C ASP A 65 27.56 8.88 12.33
N ASP A 66 26.98 8.99 11.14
CA ASP A 66 25.70 9.69 10.86
C ASP A 66 24.47 8.79 10.85
N TYR A 67 24.59 7.55 11.33
CA TYR A 67 23.52 6.54 11.26
C TYR A 67 22.17 7.01 11.80
N GLY A 68 22.17 7.72 12.93
CA GLY A 68 20.94 8.25 13.52
C GLY A 68 20.22 9.28 12.63
N ARG A 69 20.97 10.06 11.84
CA ARG A 69 20.42 11.01 10.87
C ARG A 69 19.81 10.27 9.67
N THR A 70 20.52 9.27 9.15
CA THR A 70 20.03 8.39 8.08
C THR A 70 18.71 7.73 8.46
N LEU A 71 18.63 7.12 9.65
CA LEU A 71 17.39 6.51 10.16
C LEU A 71 16.24 7.52 10.22
N THR A 72 16.51 8.71 10.73
CA THR A 72 15.49 9.76 10.82
C THR A 72 14.98 10.19 9.45
N THR A 73 15.90 10.38 8.49
CA THR A 73 15.55 10.76 7.13
C THR A 73 14.71 9.68 6.44
N ILE A 74 15.13 8.42 6.53
CA ILE A 74 14.41 7.28 5.93
C ILE A 74 13.02 7.14 6.56
N ALA A 75 12.92 7.22 7.89
CA ALA A 75 11.64 7.10 8.59
C ALA A 75 10.64 8.18 8.15
N ILE A 76 11.07 9.44 8.12
CA ILE A 76 10.21 10.57 7.74
C ILE A 76 9.82 10.52 6.27
N SER A 77 10.78 10.23 5.37
CA SER A 77 10.52 10.25 3.92
C SER A 77 9.58 9.15 3.45
N ASN A 78 9.45 8.05 4.20
CA ASN A 78 8.69 6.87 3.79
C ASN A 78 7.54 6.50 4.74
N ASP A 79 7.28 7.33 5.77
CA ASP A 79 6.29 7.06 6.82
C ASP A 79 6.52 5.69 7.47
N LEU A 80 7.70 5.52 8.08
CA LEU A 80 8.11 4.27 8.69
C LEU A 80 8.22 4.38 10.21
N CYS A 81 7.83 3.32 10.88
CA CYS A 81 8.26 3.02 12.24
C CYS A 81 9.40 2.01 12.15
N ILE A 82 10.58 2.38 12.67
CA ILE A 82 11.81 1.60 12.58
C ILE A 82 12.31 1.31 13.99
N GLU A 83 12.63 0.06 14.25
CA GLU A 83 13.30 -0.37 15.47
C GLU A 83 14.47 -1.27 15.13
N ILE A 84 15.62 -1.00 15.73
CA ILE A 84 16.80 -1.81 15.60
C ILE A 84 17.13 -2.43 16.94
N VAL A 85 17.28 -3.72 16.95
CA VAL A 85 17.61 -4.50 18.15
C VAL A 85 18.92 -5.25 17.97
N ASP A 86 19.64 -5.45 19.07
CA ASP A 86 20.83 -6.29 19.09
C ASP A 86 20.47 -7.79 18.95
N LYS A 87 21.48 -8.63 18.87
CA LYS A 87 21.29 -10.10 18.81
C LYS A 87 20.50 -10.70 19.99
N TYR A 88 20.42 -9.98 21.11
CA TYR A 88 19.67 -10.37 22.31
C TYR A 88 18.25 -9.80 22.34
N GLY A 89 17.85 -9.00 21.35
CA GLY A 89 16.53 -8.36 21.27
C GLY A 89 16.42 -7.04 22.02
N ARG A 90 17.54 -6.47 22.52
CA ARG A 90 17.54 -5.15 23.19
C ARG A 90 17.53 -4.05 22.14
N VAL A 91 16.69 -3.05 22.36
CA VAL A 91 16.56 -1.91 21.44
C VAL A 91 17.82 -1.06 21.47
N ILE A 92 18.42 -0.84 20.29
CA ILE A 92 19.57 0.04 20.08
C ILE A 92 19.11 1.39 19.54
N TYR A 93 18.25 1.37 18.52
CA TYR A 93 17.70 2.56 17.87
C TYR A 93 16.22 2.40 17.65
N THR A 94 15.51 3.53 17.75
CA THR A 94 14.09 3.60 17.40
C THR A 94 13.78 4.93 16.72
N LYS A 95 12.97 4.89 15.67
CA LYS A 95 12.39 6.04 14.99
C LYS A 95 10.96 5.71 14.61
N ASP A 96 10.05 6.53 15.09
CA ASP A 96 8.62 6.32 14.90
C ASP A 96 7.98 7.57 14.31
N THR A 97 7.41 7.43 13.12
CA THR A 97 6.61 8.46 12.45
C THR A 97 5.12 8.13 12.46
N LEU A 98 4.75 6.93 12.93
CA LEU A 98 3.39 6.41 12.92
C LEU A 98 2.66 6.57 14.26
N GLY A 99 3.40 6.80 15.34
CA GLY A 99 2.86 6.93 16.69
C GLY A 99 2.04 5.71 17.12
N LYS A 100 0.78 5.91 17.52
CA LYS A 100 -0.10 4.84 17.97
C LYS A 100 -0.41 3.76 16.91
N SER A 101 -0.09 4.04 15.66
CA SER A 101 -0.30 3.08 14.55
C SER A 101 0.86 2.10 14.40
N CYS A 102 1.98 2.32 15.08
CA CYS A 102 3.13 1.42 15.01
C CYS A 102 2.89 0.14 15.81
N LEU A 103 2.89 -1.02 15.13
CA LEU A 103 2.70 -2.33 15.76
C LEU A 103 3.91 -2.79 16.57
N ILE A 104 5.10 -2.30 16.24
CA ILE A 104 6.36 -2.70 16.88
C ILE A 104 6.47 -2.09 18.28
N HIS A 105 5.97 -0.85 18.45
CA HIS A 105 6.02 -0.10 19.72
C HIS A 105 4.75 -0.20 20.55
N SER A 106 3.74 -0.95 20.09
CA SER A 106 2.51 -1.16 20.85
C SER A 106 2.82 -1.85 22.19
N PRO A 107 2.07 -1.58 23.28
CA PRO A 107 2.17 -2.33 24.53
C PRO A 107 1.95 -3.84 24.35
N ASP A 108 1.08 -4.21 23.42
CA ASP A 108 0.83 -5.59 23.00
C ASP A 108 1.72 -5.97 21.80
N SER A 109 2.96 -5.46 21.76
CA SER A 109 3.79 -5.60 20.58
C SER A 109 4.10 -7.05 20.26
N MET A 110 3.85 -7.43 19.03
CA MET A 110 4.19 -8.74 18.46
C MET A 110 5.68 -8.83 18.06
N LYS A 111 6.51 -7.88 18.54
CA LYS A 111 7.93 -7.80 18.20
C LYS A 111 8.67 -9.12 18.39
N GLY A 112 8.47 -9.73 19.54
CA GLY A 112 9.08 -11.04 19.86
C GLY A 112 8.66 -12.13 18.88
N GLU A 113 7.41 -12.13 18.48
CA GLU A 113 6.87 -13.06 17.48
C GLU A 113 7.51 -12.85 16.10
N PHE A 114 7.62 -11.61 15.66
CA PHE A 114 8.26 -11.29 14.37
C PHE A 114 9.74 -11.68 14.33
N LEU A 115 10.47 -11.43 15.42
CA LEU A 115 11.86 -11.84 15.55
C LEU A 115 12.01 -13.38 15.58
N ASN A 116 11.14 -14.09 16.26
CA ASN A 116 11.15 -15.54 16.27
C ASN A 116 10.84 -16.11 14.88
N LYS A 117 9.82 -15.61 14.20
CA LYS A 117 9.51 -16.00 12.82
C LYS A 117 10.68 -15.77 11.85
N LEU A 118 11.43 -14.66 12.01
CA LEU A 118 12.63 -14.40 11.21
C LEU A 118 13.71 -15.44 11.51
N LYS A 119 14.01 -15.70 12.78
CA LYS A 119 15.02 -16.69 13.20
C LYS A 119 14.67 -18.11 12.72
N GLU A 120 13.42 -18.52 12.89
CA GLU A 120 12.93 -19.85 12.47
C GLU A 120 12.94 -20.03 10.96
N SER A 121 12.75 -18.94 10.19
CA SER A 121 12.74 -18.99 8.73
C SER A 121 14.11 -19.28 8.12
N GLY A 122 15.21 -19.03 8.85
CA GLY A 122 16.59 -19.11 8.34
C GLY A 122 16.89 -18.13 7.21
N LYS A 123 15.99 -17.20 6.92
CA LYS A 123 16.14 -16.21 5.84
C LYS A 123 16.78 -14.93 6.37
N LYS A 124 17.46 -14.21 5.47
CA LYS A 124 18.03 -12.91 5.80
C LYS A 124 16.96 -11.82 5.99
N GLU A 125 15.82 -11.96 5.31
CA GLU A 125 14.71 -11.01 5.37
C GLU A 125 13.37 -11.72 5.23
N ILE A 126 12.35 -11.22 5.93
CA ILE A 126 10.96 -11.68 5.81
C ILE A 126 10.03 -10.48 5.96
N TYR A 127 8.79 -10.61 5.47
CA TYR A 127 7.74 -9.64 5.72
C TYR A 127 6.43 -10.32 6.07
N PHE A 128 5.60 -9.62 6.81
CA PHE A 128 4.28 -10.04 7.26
C PHE A 128 3.28 -8.94 6.97
N LYS A 129 2.03 -9.33 6.78
CA LYS A 129 0.87 -8.43 6.79
C LYS A 129 0.11 -8.69 8.08
N GLU A 130 -0.12 -7.62 8.83
CA GLU A 130 -0.87 -7.66 10.08
C GLU A 130 -1.93 -6.59 10.08
N TYR A 131 -3.15 -6.95 10.47
CA TYR A 131 -4.25 -6.00 10.55
C TYR A 131 -4.15 -5.18 11.83
N ASN A 132 -4.11 -3.86 11.71
CA ASN A 132 -4.13 -2.94 12.84
C ASN A 132 -5.55 -2.41 13.04
N SER A 133 -6.22 -2.86 14.10
CA SER A 133 -7.60 -2.46 14.43
C SER A 133 -7.72 -0.99 14.83
N ALA A 134 -6.65 -0.37 15.36
CA ALA A 134 -6.65 1.03 15.78
C ALA A 134 -6.81 2.01 14.61
N ILE A 135 -6.32 1.63 13.43
CA ILE A 135 -6.42 2.42 12.20
C ILE A 135 -7.27 1.74 11.12
N SER A 136 -7.83 0.57 11.42
CA SER A 136 -8.63 -0.26 10.51
C SER A 136 -7.94 -0.47 9.16
N ASN A 137 -6.64 -0.82 9.20
CA ASN A 137 -5.82 -0.94 8.00
C ASN A 137 -4.78 -2.07 8.13
N ASP A 138 -4.41 -2.65 6.98
CA ASP A 138 -3.32 -3.62 6.91
C ASP A 138 -1.97 -2.92 7.01
N MET A 139 -1.11 -3.47 7.84
CA MET A 139 0.25 -2.99 8.07
C MET A 139 1.24 -4.00 7.50
N LEU A 140 2.31 -3.49 6.93
CA LEU A 140 3.49 -4.26 6.57
C LEU A 140 4.47 -4.24 7.74
N VAL A 141 4.88 -5.39 8.21
CA VAL A 141 6.04 -5.55 9.10
C VAL A 141 7.14 -6.25 8.32
N PHE A 142 8.27 -5.59 8.17
CA PHE A 142 9.45 -6.10 7.49
C PHE A 142 10.55 -6.31 8.51
N ALA A 143 11.15 -7.49 8.51
CA ALA A 143 12.24 -7.85 9.41
C ALA A 143 13.45 -8.31 8.61
N VAL A 144 14.63 -7.78 8.96
CA VAL A 144 15.89 -8.12 8.29
C VAL A 144 17.02 -8.28 9.29
N VAL A 145 17.93 -9.20 8.99
CA VAL A 145 19.14 -9.49 9.78
C VAL A 145 20.24 -8.49 9.44
N ILE A 146 20.88 -7.91 10.45
CA ILE A 146 22.14 -7.18 10.31
C ILE A 146 23.28 -8.20 10.42
N GLY A 147 24.18 -8.21 9.45
CA GLY A 147 25.23 -9.21 9.34
C GLY A 147 24.81 -10.46 8.57
N SER A 148 25.26 -11.63 9.00
CA SER A 148 24.93 -12.92 8.39
C SER A 148 23.72 -13.57 9.10
N ALA A 149 22.93 -14.36 8.36
CA ALA A 149 21.85 -15.13 8.95
C ALA A 149 22.34 -16.14 10.01
N ASP A 150 23.54 -16.71 9.80
CA ASP A 150 24.15 -17.69 10.72
C ASP A 150 24.81 -17.03 11.93
N SER A 151 25.20 -15.75 11.82
CA SER A 151 25.85 -14.97 12.88
C SER A 151 25.31 -13.55 12.91
N PRO A 152 24.07 -13.34 13.39
CA PRO A 152 23.45 -12.04 13.39
C PRO A 152 24.12 -11.11 14.41
N GLU A 153 24.40 -9.88 13.98
CA GLU A 153 24.82 -8.78 14.86
C GLU A 153 23.61 -8.08 15.48
N GLY A 154 22.50 -8.06 14.76
CA GLY A 154 21.26 -7.48 15.19
C GLY A 154 20.14 -7.70 14.17
N TYR A 155 19.03 -7.03 14.40
CA TYR A 155 17.84 -7.11 13.54
C TYR A 155 17.23 -5.72 13.36
N VAL A 156 16.75 -5.45 12.16
CA VAL A 156 15.93 -4.26 11.86
C VAL A 156 14.49 -4.70 11.69
N LEU A 157 13.59 -4.03 12.40
CA LEU A 157 12.15 -4.15 12.24
C LEU A 157 11.62 -2.84 11.66
N ILE A 158 10.85 -2.93 10.59
CA ILE A 158 10.21 -1.79 9.95
C ILE A 158 8.72 -2.06 9.84
N ASN A 159 7.91 -1.11 10.29
CA ASN A 159 6.46 -1.17 10.19
C ASN A 159 5.93 0.05 9.43
N THR A 160 4.97 -0.20 8.52
CA THR A 160 4.35 0.86 7.70
C THR A 160 2.97 0.41 7.24
N PRO A 161 2.00 1.33 7.05
CA PRO A 161 0.72 0.97 6.47
C PRO A 161 0.86 0.54 5.00
N LEU A 162 0.15 -0.55 4.63
CA LEU A 162 0.10 -1.06 3.26
C LEU A 162 -0.82 -0.26 2.34
N VAL A 163 -1.76 0.46 2.91
CA VAL A 163 -2.67 1.35 2.18
C VAL A 163 -2.45 2.77 2.71
N PRO A 164 -2.48 3.82 1.87
CA PRO A 164 -2.37 5.19 2.37
C PRO A 164 -3.36 5.41 3.51
N VAL A 165 -2.84 5.73 4.71
CA VAL A 165 -3.67 5.99 5.89
C VAL A 165 -4.50 7.24 5.64
N GLY A 166 -5.81 7.06 5.59
CA GLY A 166 -6.77 8.16 5.49
C GLY A 166 -7.03 8.59 4.04
N SER A 167 -7.93 9.37 3.92
CA SER A 167 -8.53 10.21 2.87
C SER A 167 -8.17 9.92 1.39
N THR A 168 -6.91 9.70 0.98
CA THR A 168 -6.56 9.74 -0.45
C THR A 168 -7.23 8.62 -1.27
N ALA A 169 -7.15 7.37 -0.83
CA ALA A 169 -7.79 6.25 -1.55
C ALA A 169 -9.32 6.35 -1.46
N SER A 170 -9.88 6.73 -0.30
CA SER A 170 -11.31 6.93 -0.10
C SER A 170 -11.82 8.17 -0.86
N ILE A 171 -11.03 9.24 -0.94
CA ILE A 171 -11.34 10.42 -1.75
C ILE A 171 -11.39 10.06 -3.23
N ILE A 172 -10.41 9.33 -3.74
CA ILE A 172 -10.38 8.89 -5.14
C ILE A 172 -11.58 7.99 -5.45
N LYS A 173 -11.87 7.01 -4.60
CA LYS A 173 -13.07 6.14 -4.74
C LYS A 173 -14.36 6.98 -4.76
N ARG A 174 -14.50 7.94 -3.87
CA ARG A 174 -15.67 8.83 -3.80
C ARG A 174 -15.76 9.78 -5.00
N GLN A 175 -14.67 10.37 -5.43
CA GLN A 175 -14.62 11.21 -6.63
C GLN A 175 -15.02 10.43 -7.88
N LEU A 176 -14.50 9.20 -8.03
CA LEU A 176 -14.83 8.34 -9.15
C LEU A 176 -16.33 8.02 -9.19
N LEU A 177 -16.93 7.70 -8.04
CA LEU A 177 -18.36 7.44 -7.94
C LEU A 177 -19.18 8.67 -8.35
N ILE A 178 -18.83 9.86 -7.87
CA ILE A 178 -19.51 11.12 -8.21
C ILE A 178 -19.39 11.39 -9.70
N ILE A 179 -18.20 11.28 -10.30
CA ILE A 179 -17.95 11.49 -11.72
C ILE A 179 -18.77 10.49 -12.54
N THR A 180 -18.80 9.22 -12.14
CA THR A 180 -19.58 8.17 -12.84
C THR A 180 -21.07 8.51 -12.85
N ILE A 181 -21.63 8.91 -11.70
CA ILE A 181 -23.05 9.32 -11.60
C ILE A 181 -23.32 10.53 -12.52
N TYR A 182 -22.43 11.55 -12.49
CA TYR A 182 -22.57 12.75 -13.32
C TYR A 182 -22.58 12.42 -14.80
N LEU A 183 -21.66 11.54 -15.23
CA LEU A 183 -21.58 11.12 -16.62
C LEU A 183 -22.77 10.27 -17.08
N ILE A 184 -23.32 9.43 -16.21
CA ILE A 184 -24.56 8.69 -16.49
C ILE A 184 -25.72 9.69 -16.72
N ILE A 185 -25.88 10.69 -15.85
CA ILE A 185 -26.92 11.70 -15.99
C ILE A 185 -26.74 12.47 -17.32
N LEU A 186 -25.52 12.90 -17.62
CA LEU A 186 -25.21 13.62 -18.86
C LEU A 186 -25.47 12.77 -20.11
N SER A 187 -25.31 11.47 -20.03
CA SER A 187 -25.53 10.52 -21.15
C SER A 187 -27.00 10.26 -21.43
N ILE A 188 -27.90 10.55 -20.47
CA ILE A 188 -29.36 10.37 -20.61
C ILE A 188 -30.02 11.63 -21.21
N VAL A 189 -29.40 12.80 -21.08
CA VAL A 189 -29.88 14.08 -21.63
C VAL A 189 -29.47 14.23 -23.09
#